data_d579d0739b8b74f98b6e0535404b24b4
#
_entry.id   d579d0739b8b74f98b6e0535404b24b4
#
_cell.length_a   1.000
_cell.length_b   1.000
_cell.length_c   1.000
_cell.angle_alpha   90.00
_cell.angle_beta   90.00
_cell.angle_gamma   90.00
#
_symmetry.space_group_name_H-M   'P 1'
#
loop_
_entity.id
_entity.type
_entity.pdbx_description
1 polymer ?
#
loop_
_entity_poly.entity_id
_entity_poly.type
_entity_poly.pdbx_seq_one_letter_code
_entity_poly.pdbx_strand_id
1 'polypeptide(L)'
;MSRRRLLLGAAGAVAAGVAPAPARAAVPVAYDRNAAPPTDERAGFIEWMQANRGEAPTFLGMRWDRYQRLLARRDIWEKRNIRAFLMTPREEFIPASYHNRAYEGIFINIGWGVTITDPHAVARMTNAMDVRMGDKVLEIGTGSGYQSAYLSHLTDKIWSVEIIKPLADRTRRLYDALIERGYTEYQAITTKHADGYYGWEQEAPFDRIIVTCGIDHIPPPLMQQLKPNGVMMIPIGPPGAQNVLKVAKTQQPDGSITVARTDIYNGGKLVWVPFAKLEGETVKGRHTAK
;
A
#
# COMPACT_ATOMS: atom_id res chain seq x y z
N MET A 1 12.69 72.14 -22.54
CA MET A 1 13.52 71.15 -21.80
C MET A 1 12.68 70.55 -20.67
N SER A 2 12.06 69.38 -20.90
CA SER A 2 11.16 68.75 -19.94
C SER A 2 11.74 67.44 -19.45
N ARG A 3 11.97 67.36 -18.13
CA ARG A 3 12.46 66.14 -17.47
C ARG A 3 11.25 65.23 -17.14
N ARG A 4 11.16 64.11 -17.84
CA ARG A 4 10.23 63.01 -17.46
C ARG A 4 10.84 62.21 -16.31
N ARG A 5 10.18 62.22 -15.17
CA ARG A 5 10.45 61.27 -14.05
C ARG A 5 9.81 59.93 -14.35
N LEU A 6 10.58 58.85 -14.39
CA LEU A 6 10.09 57.48 -14.35
C LEU A 6 9.71 57.16 -12.88
N LEU A 7 8.48 56.78 -12.69
CA LEU A 7 8.01 56.12 -11.47
C LEU A 7 8.19 54.58 -11.59
N LEU A 8 9.14 54.04 -10.85
CA LEU A 8 9.23 52.58 -10.67
C LEU A 8 8.17 52.15 -9.66
N GLY A 9 7.17 51.43 -10.12
CA GLY A 9 6.21 50.73 -9.29
C GLY A 9 6.81 49.45 -8.75
N ALA A 10 7.01 49.37 -7.44
CA ALA A 10 7.38 48.13 -6.76
C ALA A 10 6.15 47.20 -6.69
N ALA A 11 6.18 46.12 -7.45
CA ALA A 11 5.23 45.03 -7.32
C ALA A 11 5.60 44.20 -6.09
N GLY A 12 4.86 44.39 -5.00
CA GLY A 12 4.92 43.56 -3.81
C GLY A 12 4.36 42.16 -4.11
N ALA A 13 5.22 41.15 -4.12
CA ALA A 13 4.81 39.75 -4.15
C ALA A 13 4.22 39.39 -2.78
N VAL A 14 2.90 39.24 -2.72
CA VAL A 14 2.24 38.65 -1.56
C VAL A 14 2.52 37.14 -1.60
N ALA A 15 3.45 36.70 -0.78
CA ALA A 15 3.65 35.29 -0.49
C ALA A 15 2.41 34.79 0.27
N ALA A 16 1.56 34.01 -0.39
CA ALA A 16 0.48 33.30 0.27
C ALA A 16 1.11 32.28 1.23
N GLY A 17 1.19 32.63 2.50
CA GLY A 17 1.59 31.72 3.57
C GLY A 17 0.63 30.54 3.61
N VAL A 18 1.12 29.36 3.26
CA VAL A 18 0.43 28.09 3.56
C VAL A 18 0.41 27.99 5.10
N ALA A 19 -0.76 28.13 5.69
CA ALA A 19 -0.94 27.92 7.12
C ALA A 19 -0.45 26.49 7.44
N PRO A 20 0.40 26.31 8.48
CA PRO A 20 0.78 24.98 8.92
C PRO A 20 -0.49 24.23 9.33
N ALA A 21 -0.62 22.98 8.85
CA ALA A 21 -1.67 22.09 9.35
C ALA A 21 -1.60 22.06 10.88
N PRO A 22 -2.75 22.07 11.58
CA PRO A 22 -2.75 22.08 13.05
C PRO A 22 -1.92 20.89 13.53
N ALA A 23 -0.94 21.18 14.38
CA ALA A 23 -0.10 20.16 15.00
C ALA A 23 -1.03 19.16 15.70
N ARG A 24 -1.07 17.95 15.21
CA ARG A 24 -1.81 16.85 15.80
C ARG A 24 -1.18 16.60 17.18
N ALA A 25 -1.97 16.71 18.23
CA ALA A 25 -1.50 16.32 19.55
C ALA A 25 -1.05 14.86 19.46
N ALA A 26 0.20 14.59 19.79
CA ALA A 26 0.70 13.23 19.88
C ALA A 26 -0.14 12.48 20.91
N VAL A 27 -0.89 11.50 20.47
CA VAL A 27 -1.56 10.55 21.36
C VAL A 27 -0.57 9.40 21.54
N PRO A 28 0.17 9.32 22.66
CA PRO A 28 1.08 8.23 22.91
C PRO A 28 0.27 7.03 23.45
N VAL A 29 -0.59 6.46 22.60
CA VAL A 29 -1.23 5.19 22.91
C VAL A 29 -0.42 4.11 22.18
N ALA A 30 0.19 3.21 22.94
CA ALA A 30 0.83 2.04 22.37
C ALA A 30 -0.15 1.30 21.48
N TYR A 31 0.28 0.93 20.27
CA TYR A 31 -0.56 0.19 19.34
C TYR A 31 -0.99 -1.14 19.96
N ASP A 32 -2.30 -1.32 20.15
CA ASP A 32 -2.88 -2.58 20.58
C ASP A 32 -3.40 -3.34 19.36
N ARG A 33 -2.78 -4.49 19.07
CA ARG A 33 -3.18 -5.38 17.98
C ARG A 33 -4.58 -5.97 18.15
N ASN A 34 -5.08 -6.04 19.38
CA ASN A 34 -6.39 -6.61 19.69
C ASN A 34 -7.49 -5.55 19.68
N ALA A 35 -7.14 -4.28 19.83
CA ALA A 35 -8.11 -3.19 19.75
C ALA A 35 -8.66 -3.06 18.32
N ALA A 36 -9.98 -2.92 18.21
CA ALA A 36 -10.65 -2.75 16.93
C ALA A 36 -11.71 -1.65 17.03
N PRO A 37 -11.83 -0.78 16.01
CA PRO A 37 -12.92 0.17 15.97
C PRO A 37 -14.26 -0.54 15.79
N PRO A 38 -15.37 0.04 16.25
CA PRO A 38 -16.71 -0.41 15.91
C PRO A 38 -16.91 -0.49 14.38
N THR A 39 -17.66 -1.48 13.91
CA THR A 39 -17.90 -1.73 12.49
C THR A 39 -19.37 -1.71 12.10
N ASP A 40 -20.23 -1.43 13.04
CA ASP A 40 -21.69 -1.40 12.93
C ASP A 40 -22.23 0.01 12.71
N GLU A 41 -21.54 1.03 13.21
CA GLU A 41 -22.02 2.41 13.20
C GLU A 41 -20.90 3.41 12.85
N ARG A 42 -21.19 4.36 11.91
CA ARG A 42 -20.26 5.37 11.43
C ARG A 42 -19.77 6.30 12.54
N ALA A 43 -20.70 6.76 13.41
CA ALA A 43 -20.36 7.69 14.47
C ALA A 43 -19.42 7.02 15.49
N GLY A 44 -19.75 5.83 15.95
CA GLY A 44 -18.90 5.07 16.87
C GLY A 44 -17.52 4.76 16.30
N PHE A 45 -17.40 4.44 15.00
CA PHE A 45 -16.12 4.31 14.35
C PHE A 45 -15.29 5.60 14.41
N ILE A 46 -15.89 6.73 14.04
CA ILE A 46 -15.20 8.03 14.03
C ILE A 46 -14.74 8.42 15.44
N GLU A 47 -15.62 8.33 16.43
CA GLU A 47 -15.32 8.64 17.83
C GLU A 47 -14.18 7.76 18.36
N TRP A 48 -14.25 6.46 18.10
CA TRP A 48 -13.22 5.53 18.55
C TRP A 48 -11.86 5.85 17.91
N MET A 49 -11.81 6.09 16.59
CA MET A 49 -10.57 6.40 15.88
C MET A 49 -9.98 7.75 16.32
N GLN A 50 -10.81 8.76 16.58
CA GLN A 50 -10.34 10.03 17.13
C GLN A 50 -9.74 9.85 18.52
N ALA A 51 -10.41 9.11 19.41
CA ALA A 51 -9.96 8.88 20.78
C ALA A 51 -8.68 8.04 20.84
N ASN A 52 -8.57 7.00 20.01
CA ASN A 52 -7.48 6.03 20.08
C ASN A 52 -6.32 6.30 19.09
N ARG A 53 -6.60 7.01 17.98
CA ARG A 53 -5.60 7.28 16.95
C ARG A 53 -5.39 8.77 16.65
N GLY A 54 -6.24 9.64 17.21
CA GLY A 54 -6.21 11.09 17.00
C GLY A 54 -6.36 11.48 15.53
N GLU A 55 -7.03 10.71 14.70
CA GLU A 55 -7.17 10.95 13.26
C GLU A 55 -8.28 11.97 12.95
N ALA A 56 -8.15 12.68 11.83
CA ALA A 56 -9.10 13.72 11.46
C ALA A 56 -10.45 13.14 11.01
N PRO A 57 -11.59 13.63 11.54
CA PRO A 57 -12.92 13.06 11.28
C PRO A 57 -13.31 13.08 9.81
N THR A 58 -12.83 14.04 9.03
CA THR A 58 -13.07 14.14 7.60
C THR A 58 -12.58 12.89 6.85
N PHE A 59 -11.34 12.45 7.12
CA PHE A 59 -10.80 11.25 6.48
C PHE A 59 -11.45 9.98 7.01
N LEU A 60 -11.79 9.94 8.29
CA LEU A 60 -12.49 8.81 8.89
C LEU A 60 -13.86 8.58 8.25
N GLY A 61 -14.61 9.67 7.99
CA GLY A 61 -15.88 9.59 7.26
C GLY A 61 -15.72 9.00 5.86
N MET A 62 -14.72 9.47 5.10
CA MET A 62 -14.43 8.96 3.75
C MET A 62 -13.99 7.48 3.79
N ARG A 63 -13.19 7.08 4.79
CA ARG A 63 -12.73 5.70 5.00
C ARG A 63 -13.90 4.77 5.30
N TRP A 64 -14.82 5.21 6.17
CA TRP A 64 -16.05 4.48 6.47
C TRP A 64 -16.90 4.26 5.23
N ASP A 65 -17.15 5.31 4.44
CA ASP A 65 -17.96 5.22 3.24
C ASP A 65 -17.32 4.27 2.21
N ARG A 66 -15.98 4.25 2.12
CA ARG A 66 -15.27 3.26 1.30
C ARG A 66 -15.42 1.86 1.85
N TYR A 67 -15.28 1.66 3.15
CA TYR A 67 -15.46 0.37 3.81
C TYR A 67 -16.83 -0.23 3.49
N GLN A 68 -17.91 0.54 3.60
CA GLN A 68 -19.26 0.07 3.25
C GLN A 68 -19.37 -0.40 1.79
N ARG A 69 -18.70 0.30 0.87
CA ARG A 69 -18.67 -0.10 -0.54
C ARG A 69 -17.88 -1.39 -0.77
N LEU A 70 -16.78 -1.59 -0.04
CA LEU A 70 -16.00 -2.82 -0.11
C LEU A 70 -16.80 -4.03 0.42
N LEU A 71 -17.53 -3.86 1.49
CA LEU A 71 -18.44 -4.90 2.00
C LEU A 71 -19.52 -5.26 0.99
N ALA A 72 -20.23 -4.26 0.45
CA ALA A 72 -21.30 -4.46 -0.52
C ALA A 72 -20.82 -5.20 -1.79
N ARG A 73 -19.58 -4.99 -2.19
CA ARG A 73 -18.94 -5.63 -3.35
C ARG A 73 -18.29 -6.98 -3.04
N ARG A 74 -18.26 -7.38 -1.77
CA ARG A 74 -17.50 -8.55 -1.30
C ARG A 74 -16.03 -8.49 -1.66
N ASP A 75 -15.40 -7.30 -1.52
CA ASP A 75 -13.97 -7.11 -1.69
C ASP A 75 -13.22 -7.31 -0.38
N ILE A 76 -13.94 -7.22 0.73
CA ILE A 76 -13.45 -7.49 2.08
C ILE A 76 -14.52 -8.27 2.85
N TRP A 77 -14.15 -9.33 3.57
CA TRP A 77 -15.08 -10.18 4.31
C TRP A 77 -14.55 -10.71 5.64
N GLU A 78 -13.23 -10.84 5.80
CA GLU A 78 -12.62 -11.31 7.03
C GLU A 78 -12.50 -10.18 8.06
N LYS A 79 -12.94 -10.41 9.30
CA LYS A 79 -12.92 -9.40 10.37
C LYS A 79 -11.55 -8.75 10.58
N ARG A 80 -10.45 -9.52 10.51
CA ARG A 80 -9.09 -8.98 10.65
C ARG A 80 -8.72 -8.05 9.49
N ASN A 81 -9.16 -8.36 8.27
CA ASN A 81 -8.92 -7.49 7.11
C ASN A 81 -9.79 -6.23 7.16
N ILE A 82 -11.04 -6.33 7.63
CA ILE A 82 -11.91 -5.17 7.91
C ILE A 82 -11.21 -4.23 8.91
N ARG A 83 -10.73 -4.79 10.03
CA ARG A 83 -9.96 -4.03 11.01
C ARG A 83 -8.72 -3.37 10.38
N ALA A 84 -7.93 -4.13 9.63
CA ALA A 84 -6.72 -3.62 8.98
C ALA A 84 -7.03 -2.46 8.04
N PHE A 85 -8.09 -2.56 7.21
CA PHE A 85 -8.54 -1.48 6.35
C PHE A 85 -8.93 -0.23 7.14
N LEU A 86 -9.76 -0.41 8.18
CA LEU A 86 -10.25 0.70 9.00
C LEU A 86 -9.14 1.38 9.83
N MET A 87 -8.07 0.65 10.17
CA MET A 87 -6.93 1.17 10.94
C MET A 87 -5.85 1.84 10.09
N THR A 88 -5.86 1.65 8.74
CA THR A 88 -4.78 2.17 7.88
C THR A 88 -5.17 3.52 7.24
N PRO A 89 -4.51 4.62 7.60
CA PRO A 89 -4.81 5.96 7.08
C PRO A 89 -4.25 6.17 5.68
N ARG A 90 -5.05 5.90 4.65
CA ARG A 90 -4.61 5.99 3.25
C ARG A 90 -4.17 7.40 2.85
N GLU A 91 -4.75 8.42 3.45
CA GLU A 91 -4.40 9.83 3.25
C GLU A 91 -2.93 10.14 3.53
N GLU A 92 -2.30 9.40 4.43
CA GLU A 92 -0.88 9.58 4.77
C GLU A 92 0.08 9.09 3.66
N PHE A 93 -0.42 8.24 2.75
CA PHE A 93 0.37 7.58 1.70
C PHE A 93 0.17 8.18 0.31
N ILE A 94 -0.53 9.30 0.20
CA ILE A 94 -0.83 9.99 -1.07
C ILE A 94 -0.41 11.46 -1.01
N PRO A 95 -0.18 12.11 -2.16
CA PRO A 95 0.07 13.55 -2.19
C PRO A 95 -1.12 14.34 -1.64
N ALA A 96 -0.84 15.43 -0.92
CA ALA A 96 -1.87 16.28 -0.29
C ALA A 96 -2.91 16.83 -1.29
N SER A 97 -2.53 17.04 -2.54
CA SER A 97 -3.45 17.45 -3.62
C SER A 97 -4.57 16.45 -3.92
N TYR A 98 -4.44 15.20 -3.44
CA TYR A 98 -5.43 14.14 -3.61
C TYR A 98 -6.17 13.78 -2.31
N HIS A 99 -5.97 14.50 -1.21
CA HIS A 99 -6.58 14.17 0.09
C HIS A 99 -8.11 14.13 0.03
N ASN A 100 -8.75 15.02 -0.74
CA ASN A 100 -10.20 15.02 -0.95
C ASN A 100 -10.71 13.78 -1.73
N ARG A 101 -9.81 13.01 -2.34
CA ARG A 101 -10.10 11.80 -3.12
C ARG A 101 -9.44 10.54 -2.56
N ALA A 102 -8.89 10.61 -1.34
CA ALA A 102 -8.08 9.56 -0.73
C ALA A 102 -8.74 8.18 -0.74
N TYR A 103 -10.06 8.14 -0.58
CA TYR A 103 -10.86 6.93 -0.48
C TYR A 103 -11.77 6.68 -1.69
N GLU A 104 -11.57 7.41 -2.79
CA GLU A 104 -12.23 7.10 -4.06
C GLU A 104 -11.72 5.77 -4.64
N GLY A 105 -12.53 5.15 -5.52
CA GLY A 105 -12.17 3.91 -6.24
C GLY A 105 -11.26 4.18 -7.43
N ILE A 106 -10.13 4.81 -7.19
CA ILE A 106 -9.14 5.18 -8.21
C ILE A 106 -7.72 4.85 -7.75
N PHE A 107 -6.84 4.67 -8.72
CA PHE A 107 -5.40 4.73 -8.49
C PHE A 107 -4.94 6.21 -8.52
N ILE A 108 -4.00 6.58 -7.66
CA ILE A 108 -3.49 7.95 -7.53
C ILE A 108 -1.99 7.96 -7.85
N ASN A 109 -1.57 8.92 -8.68
CA ASN A 109 -0.15 9.09 -9.00
C ASN A 109 0.63 9.54 -7.75
N ILE A 110 1.71 8.83 -7.44
CA ILE A 110 2.60 9.11 -6.31
C ILE A 110 3.99 9.59 -6.73
N GLY A 111 4.18 9.87 -8.01
CA GLY A 111 5.46 10.24 -8.62
C GLY A 111 6.16 9.06 -9.28
N TRP A 112 7.27 9.33 -9.93
CA TRP A 112 8.13 8.34 -10.61
C TRP A 112 7.42 7.41 -11.60
N GLY A 113 6.28 7.82 -12.15
CA GLY A 113 5.48 7.00 -13.08
C GLY A 113 4.79 5.81 -12.42
N VAL A 114 4.60 5.82 -11.10
CA VAL A 114 3.89 4.79 -10.35
C VAL A 114 2.70 5.35 -9.59
N THR A 115 1.82 4.47 -9.17
CA THR A 115 0.57 4.84 -8.50
C THR A 115 0.36 4.03 -7.23
N ILE A 116 -0.36 4.60 -6.27
CA ILE A 116 -1.00 3.80 -5.23
C ILE A 116 -2.26 3.16 -5.81
N THR A 117 -2.39 1.86 -5.61
CA THR A 117 -3.50 1.06 -6.13
C THR A 117 -4.85 1.46 -5.51
N ASP A 118 -5.94 1.30 -6.26
CA ASP A 118 -7.32 1.46 -5.79
C ASP A 118 -7.56 0.65 -4.49
N PRO A 119 -8.25 1.23 -3.49
CA PRO A 119 -8.60 0.53 -2.25
C PRO A 119 -9.31 -0.82 -2.44
N HIS A 120 -10.09 -0.97 -3.50
CA HIS A 120 -10.77 -2.22 -3.87
C HIS A 120 -9.76 -3.35 -4.14
N ALA A 121 -8.77 -3.12 -5.01
CA ALA A 121 -7.80 -4.15 -5.35
C ALA A 121 -6.89 -4.49 -4.16
N VAL A 122 -6.46 -3.49 -3.39
CA VAL A 122 -5.68 -3.69 -2.15
C VAL A 122 -6.47 -4.58 -1.17
N ALA A 123 -7.72 -4.23 -0.87
CA ALA A 123 -8.55 -4.98 0.07
C ALA A 123 -8.79 -6.41 -0.39
N ARG A 124 -9.17 -6.61 -1.66
CA ARG A 124 -9.51 -7.93 -2.20
C ARG A 124 -8.30 -8.86 -2.28
N MET A 125 -7.15 -8.36 -2.76
CA MET A 125 -5.93 -9.15 -2.82
C MET A 125 -5.46 -9.56 -1.42
N THR A 126 -5.43 -8.61 -0.48
CA THR A 126 -5.00 -8.89 0.90
C THR A 126 -5.95 -9.86 1.60
N ASN A 127 -7.27 -9.69 1.41
CA ASN A 127 -8.25 -10.60 2.00
C ASN A 127 -8.13 -12.02 1.41
N ALA A 128 -7.95 -12.16 0.08
CA ALA A 128 -7.78 -13.45 -0.60
C ALA A 128 -6.46 -14.16 -0.24
N MET A 129 -5.44 -13.41 0.17
CA MET A 129 -4.13 -13.93 0.60
C MET A 129 -4.21 -14.63 1.97
N ASP A 130 -5.19 -14.30 2.80
CA ASP A 130 -5.43 -14.90 4.12
C ASP A 130 -4.20 -14.83 5.05
N VAL A 131 -3.66 -13.61 5.22
CA VAL A 131 -2.53 -13.37 6.13
C VAL A 131 -2.96 -13.55 7.58
N ARG A 132 -2.12 -14.25 8.36
CA ARG A 132 -2.34 -14.49 9.79
C ARG A 132 -1.18 -13.95 10.62
N MET A 133 -1.45 -13.70 11.89
CA MET A 133 -0.41 -13.27 12.82
C MET A 133 0.73 -14.31 12.84
N GLY A 134 1.95 -13.80 12.72
CA GLY A 134 3.17 -14.62 12.64
C GLY A 134 3.55 -15.07 11.23
N ASP A 135 2.67 -14.93 10.22
CA ASP A 135 3.04 -15.18 8.82
C ASP A 135 4.17 -14.22 8.39
N LYS A 136 5.19 -14.79 7.76
CA LYS A 136 6.27 -14.05 7.12
C LYS A 136 5.83 -13.63 5.73
N VAL A 137 5.70 -12.32 5.50
CA VAL A 137 5.15 -11.76 4.26
C VAL A 137 6.22 -11.03 3.48
N LEU A 138 6.32 -11.32 2.18
CA LEU A 138 7.11 -10.55 1.21
C LEU A 138 6.18 -9.73 0.32
N GLU A 139 6.43 -8.43 0.25
CA GLU A 139 5.83 -7.53 -0.73
C GLU A 139 6.84 -7.13 -1.80
N ILE A 140 6.43 -7.21 -3.07
CA ILE A 140 7.19 -6.72 -4.21
C ILE A 140 6.52 -5.47 -4.76
N GLY A 141 7.21 -4.32 -4.66
CA GLY A 141 6.70 -3.01 -5.03
C GLY A 141 6.15 -2.25 -3.83
N THR A 142 7.02 -1.77 -2.94
CA THR A 142 6.64 -0.97 -1.76
C THR A 142 5.80 0.26 -2.14
N GLY A 143 6.20 0.94 -3.23
CA GLY A 143 5.48 2.09 -3.74
C GLY A 143 5.27 3.19 -2.69
N SER A 144 4.02 3.55 -2.46
CA SER A 144 3.64 4.51 -1.42
C SER A 144 3.87 4.02 0.01
N GLY A 145 3.93 2.69 0.21
CA GLY A 145 3.95 2.05 1.53
C GLY A 145 2.58 1.62 2.07
N TYR A 146 1.49 1.96 1.39
CA TYR A 146 0.14 1.69 1.90
C TYR A 146 -0.16 0.20 2.07
N GLN A 147 0.29 -0.65 1.14
CA GLN A 147 0.05 -2.09 1.23
C GLN A 147 0.80 -2.73 2.40
N SER A 148 2.08 -2.39 2.63
CA SER A 148 2.82 -2.85 3.82
C SER A 148 2.20 -2.32 5.11
N ALA A 149 1.76 -1.04 5.14
CA ALA A 149 1.06 -0.47 6.28
C ALA A 149 -0.25 -1.23 6.59
N TYR A 150 -0.99 -1.64 5.56
CA TYR A 150 -2.17 -2.49 5.72
C TYR A 150 -1.80 -3.85 6.31
N LEU A 151 -0.73 -4.49 5.79
CA LEU A 151 -0.24 -5.79 6.25
C LEU A 151 0.24 -5.76 7.71
N SER A 152 0.77 -4.63 8.20
CA SER A 152 1.26 -4.52 9.58
C SER A 152 0.19 -4.71 10.65
N HIS A 153 -1.07 -4.55 10.27
CA HIS A 153 -2.21 -4.88 11.13
C HIS A 153 -2.55 -6.38 11.15
N LEU A 154 -2.00 -7.15 10.21
CA LEU A 154 -2.27 -8.59 10.05
C LEU A 154 -1.13 -9.48 10.55
N THR A 155 0.13 -9.00 10.43
CA THR A 155 1.33 -9.70 10.88
C THR A 155 2.39 -8.71 11.39
N ASP A 156 3.36 -9.21 12.12
CA ASP A 156 4.53 -8.48 12.63
C ASP A 156 5.82 -8.78 11.84
N LYS A 157 5.71 -9.46 10.68
CA LYS A 157 6.84 -9.96 9.90
C LYS A 157 6.68 -9.62 8.42
N ILE A 158 7.06 -8.39 8.04
CA ILE A 158 6.88 -7.86 6.68
C ILE A 158 8.22 -7.43 6.10
N TRP A 159 8.51 -7.95 4.92
CA TRP A 159 9.63 -7.56 4.07
C TRP A 159 9.08 -6.96 2.79
N SER A 160 9.56 -5.79 2.40
CA SER A 160 9.07 -5.07 1.23
C SER A 160 10.23 -4.58 0.37
N VAL A 161 10.15 -4.84 -0.93
CA VAL A 161 11.19 -4.52 -1.90
C VAL A 161 10.71 -3.45 -2.87
N GLU A 162 11.51 -2.39 -3.04
CA GLU A 162 11.26 -1.31 -4.00
C GLU A 162 12.46 -1.13 -4.92
N ILE A 163 12.21 -1.06 -6.23
CA ILE A 163 13.25 -0.92 -7.24
C ILE A 163 13.62 0.55 -7.50
N ILE A 164 12.75 1.49 -7.17
CA ILE A 164 12.94 2.92 -7.40
C ILE A 164 13.56 3.53 -6.15
N LYS A 165 14.88 3.72 -6.17
CA LYS A 165 15.60 4.20 -4.98
C LYS A 165 15.02 5.47 -4.35
N PRO A 166 14.75 6.57 -5.09
CA PRO A 166 14.18 7.77 -4.47
C PRO A 166 12.81 7.53 -3.82
N LEU A 167 12.02 6.61 -4.38
CA LEU A 167 10.72 6.23 -3.82
C LEU A 167 10.91 5.38 -2.55
N ALA A 168 11.81 4.40 -2.57
CA ALA A 168 12.16 3.58 -1.40
C ALA A 168 12.60 4.47 -0.22
N ASP A 169 13.52 5.42 -0.49
CA ASP A 169 14.01 6.35 0.52
C ASP A 169 12.90 7.26 1.07
N ARG A 170 12.00 7.75 0.20
CA ARG A 170 10.84 8.55 0.61
C ARG A 170 9.90 7.75 1.50
N THR A 171 9.56 6.53 1.09
CA THR A 171 8.62 5.68 1.83
C THR A 171 9.20 5.25 3.18
N ARG A 172 10.51 4.98 3.26
CA ARG A 172 11.16 4.72 4.54
C ARG A 172 11.03 5.91 5.50
N ARG A 173 11.35 7.12 5.04
CA ARG A 173 11.19 8.34 5.85
C ARG A 173 9.73 8.58 6.26
N LEU A 174 8.78 8.23 5.40
CA LEU A 174 7.35 8.34 5.74
C LEU A 174 7.00 7.39 6.90
N TYR A 175 7.45 6.13 6.86
CA TYR A 175 7.23 5.21 7.99
C TYR A 175 7.86 5.73 9.27
N ASP A 176 9.10 6.24 9.23
CA ASP A 176 9.78 6.77 10.41
C ASP A 176 8.98 7.92 11.03
N ALA A 177 8.52 8.87 10.21
CA ALA A 177 7.68 9.98 10.66
C ALA A 177 6.31 9.52 11.21
N LEU A 178 5.72 8.47 10.63
CA LEU A 178 4.46 7.91 11.12
C LEU A 178 4.65 7.17 12.45
N ILE A 179 5.75 6.43 12.60
CA ILE A 179 6.11 5.76 13.87
C ILE A 179 6.27 6.80 14.98
N GLU A 180 6.97 7.90 14.73
CA GLU A 180 7.10 9.02 15.69
C GLU A 180 5.74 9.63 16.06
N ARG A 181 4.77 9.57 15.15
CA ARG A 181 3.39 10.02 15.38
C ARG A 181 2.49 8.95 16.03
N GLY A 182 3.03 7.82 16.47
CA GLY A 182 2.31 6.79 17.20
C GLY A 182 1.79 5.60 16.35
N TYR A 183 2.12 5.52 15.06
CA TYR A 183 1.81 4.36 14.22
C TYR A 183 2.89 3.29 14.38
N THR A 184 3.06 2.80 15.60
CA THR A 184 4.17 1.91 15.99
C THR A 184 4.09 0.52 15.34
N GLU A 185 2.94 0.11 14.84
CA GLU A 185 2.77 -1.10 14.04
C GLU A 185 3.65 -1.13 12.79
N TYR A 186 4.03 0.03 12.25
CA TYR A 186 4.89 0.13 11.06
C TYR A 186 6.34 -0.26 11.34
N GLN A 187 6.74 -0.43 12.62
CA GLN A 187 8.03 -1.03 12.99
C GLN A 187 8.17 -2.49 12.51
N ALA A 188 7.05 -3.16 12.23
CA ALA A 188 7.02 -4.50 11.65
C ALA A 188 7.50 -4.56 10.18
N ILE A 189 7.72 -3.40 9.53
CA ILE A 189 8.02 -3.30 8.10
C ILE A 189 9.52 -3.11 7.90
N THR A 190 10.17 -4.10 7.29
CA THR A 190 11.56 -4.02 6.83
C THR A 190 11.57 -3.77 5.32
N THR A 191 12.24 -2.70 4.90
CA THR A 191 12.28 -2.29 3.47
C THR A 191 13.69 -2.46 2.89
N LYS A 192 13.75 -2.79 1.57
CA LYS A 192 15.00 -2.90 0.82
C LYS A 192 14.86 -2.28 -0.57
N HIS A 193 15.86 -1.50 -0.98
CA HIS A 193 16.01 -1.10 -2.38
C HIS A 193 16.69 -2.24 -3.14
N ALA A 194 15.95 -2.91 -4.03
CA ALA A 194 16.46 -4.00 -4.85
C ALA A 194 15.52 -4.30 -6.03
N ASP A 195 15.97 -5.18 -6.95
CA ASP A 195 15.10 -5.76 -7.98
C ASP A 195 14.21 -6.85 -7.35
N GLY A 196 12.91 -6.58 -7.33
CA GLY A 196 11.90 -7.46 -6.77
C GLY A 196 11.72 -8.80 -7.52
N TYR A 197 12.24 -8.91 -8.76
CA TYR A 197 12.21 -10.16 -9.52
C TYR A 197 12.90 -11.32 -8.77
N TYR A 198 13.96 -10.99 -8.02
CA TYR A 198 14.74 -11.94 -7.23
C TYR A 198 14.22 -12.13 -5.81
N GLY A 199 13.16 -11.39 -5.42
CA GLY A 199 12.60 -11.45 -4.06
C GLY A 199 13.60 -10.97 -2.99
N TRP A 200 13.63 -11.73 -1.88
CA TRP A 200 14.56 -11.48 -0.77
C TRP A 200 15.07 -12.81 -0.21
N GLU A 201 16.05 -13.39 -0.91
CA GLU A 201 16.55 -14.75 -0.66
C GLU A 201 17.04 -14.95 0.79
N GLN A 202 17.77 -13.97 1.33
CA GLN A 202 18.33 -14.05 2.70
C GLN A 202 17.25 -14.17 3.77
N GLU A 203 16.04 -13.73 3.46
CA GLU A 203 14.91 -13.76 4.38
C GLU A 203 13.91 -14.89 4.07
N ALA A 204 14.12 -15.61 2.97
CA ALA A 204 13.25 -16.74 2.61
C ALA A 204 13.33 -17.88 3.66
N PRO A 205 12.31 -18.75 3.74
CA PRO A 205 11.10 -18.75 2.95
C PRO A 205 9.96 -17.92 3.56
N PHE A 206 8.99 -17.52 2.72
CA PHE A 206 7.83 -16.69 3.10
C PHE A 206 6.52 -17.49 3.11
N ASP A 207 5.65 -17.20 4.07
CA ASP A 207 4.31 -17.78 4.14
C ASP A 207 3.40 -17.17 3.08
N ARG A 208 3.57 -15.86 2.83
CA ARG A 208 2.79 -15.10 1.87
C ARG A 208 3.70 -14.21 1.03
N ILE A 209 3.36 -14.10 -0.26
CA ILE A 209 4.01 -13.15 -1.17
C ILE A 209 2.93 -12.33 -1.88
N ILE A 210 3.08 -11.01 -1.90
CA ILE A 210 2.22 -10.13 -2.67
C ILE A 210 3.05 -9.32 -3.67
N VAL A 211 2.67 -9.40 -4.94
CA VAL A 211 3.26 -8.60 -6.01
C VAL A 211 2.28 -7.50 -6.39
N THR A 212 2.69 -6.25 -6.26
CA THR A 212 1.83 -5.07 -6.44
C THR A 212 1.99 -4.40 -7.80
N CYS A 213 2.65 -5.06 -8.73
CA CYS A 213 2.87 -4.61 -10.11
C CYS A 213 2.62 -5.76 -11.10
N GLY A 214 2.32 -5.41 -12.38
CA GLY A 214 1.96 -6.38 -13.41
C GLY A 214 3.18 -6.96 -14.11
N ILE A 215 3.22 -8.28 -14.26
CA ILE A 215 4.27 -9.03 -14.94
C ILE A 215 3.65 -10.05 -15.90
N ASP A 216 4.41 -10.54 -16.90
CA ASP A 216 3.94 -11.51 -17.89
C ASP A 216 3.99 -12.97 -17.41
N HIS A 217 4.81 -13.27 -16.41
CA HIS A 217 4.99 -14.62 -15.86
C HIS A 217 5.24 -14.59 -14.35
N ILE A 218 5.16 -15.74 -13.69
CA ILE A 218 5.55 -15.88 -12.27
C ILE A 218 7.07 -16.00 -12.19
N PRO A 219 7.78 -15.07 -11.51
CA PRO A 219 9.22 -15.16 -11.33
C PRO A 219 9.61 -16.45 -10.59
N PRO A 220 10.47 -17.31 -11.18
CA PRO A 220 10.91 -18.55 -10.50
C PRO A 220 11.49 -18.32 -9.11
N PRO A 221 12.30 -17.27 -8.84
CA PRO A 221 12.81 -17.01 -7.49
C PRO A 221 11.70 -16.80 -6.45
N LEU A 222 10.59 -16.14 -6.80
CA LEU A 222 9.47 -15.94 -5.88
C LEU A 222 8.76 -17.27 -5.56
N MET A 223 8.62 -18.16 -6.55
CA MET A 223 8.08 -19.50 -6.33
C MET A 223 8.98 -20.36 -5.44
N GLN A 224 10.30 -20.22 -5.57
CA GLN A 224 11.27 -20.92 -4.71
C GLN A 224 11.20 -20.42 -3.26
N GLN A 225 11.05 -19.11 -3.08
CA GLN A 225 10.97 -18.46 -1.77
C GLN A 225 9.60 -18.62 -1.09
N LEU A 226 8.56 -19.05 -1.81
CA LEU A 226 7.25 -19.35 -1.22
C LEU A 226 7.30 -20.70 -0.52
N LYS A 227 6.92 -20.74 0.78
CA LYS A 227 6.83 -21.96 1.57
C LYS A 227 5.89 -22.99 0.95
N PRO A 228 6.07 -24.30 1.24
CA PRO A 228 4.95 -25.25 1.16
C PRO A 228 3.75 -24.72 1.96
N ASN A 229 2.54 -24.87 1.43
CA ASN A 229 1.29 -24.30 1.97
C ASN A 229 1.24 -22.76 1.99
N GLY A 230 2.17 -22.11 1.29
CA GLY A 230 2.17 -20.66 1.10
C GLY A 230 1.24 -20.20 -0.03
N VAL A 231 0.91 -18.90 0.02
CA VAL A 231 0.07 -18.24 -0.99
C VAL A 231 0.76 -17.02 -1.55
N MET A 232 0.76 -16.90 -2.89
CA MET A 232 1.21 -15.71 -3.60
C MET A 232 0.02 -15.04 -4.30
N MET A 233 -0.06 -13.71 -4.19
CA MET A 233 -0.97 -12.88 -5.00
C MET A 233 -0.15 -12.11 -6.03
N ILE A 234 -0.50 -12.25 -7.33
CA ILE A 234 0.30 -11.66 -8.40
C ILE A 234 -0.55 -11.30 -9.62
N PRO A 235 -0.45 -10.06 -10.15
CA PRO A 235 -1.06 -9.67 -11.41
C PRO A 235 -0.24 -10.17 -12.60
N ILE A 236 -0.82 -11.05 -13.44
CA ILE A 236 -0.15 -11.67 -14.58
C ILE A 236 -0.88 -11.40 -15.87
N GLY A 237 -0.14 -11.06 -16.90
CA GLY A 237 -0.63 -10.89 -18.27
C GLY A 237 0.01 -9.73 -18.99
N PRO A 238 -0.42 -9.45 -20.22
CA PRO A 238 0.13 -8.36 -21.00
C PRO A 238 -0.16 -7.01 -20.35
N PRO A 239 0.69 -5.99 -20.61
CA PRO A 239 0.47 -4.66 -20.09
C PRO A 239 -0.95 -4.15 -20.36
N GLY A 240 -1.60 -3.62 -19.31
CA GLY A 240 -2.97 -3.10 -19.40
C GLY A 240 -4.10 -4.15 -19.35
N ALA A 241 -3.77 -5.43 -19.25
CA ALA A 241 -4.78 -6.51 -19.25
C ALA A 241 -4.36 -7.72 -18.38
N GLN A 242 -3.92 -7.44 -17.13
CA GLN A 242 -3.50 -8.48 -16.20
C GLN A 242 -4.68 -9.15 -15.49
N ASN A 243 -4.57 -10.45 -15.23
CA ASN A 243 -5.39 -11.16 -14.26
C ASN A 243 -4.67 -11.18 -12.91
N VAL A 244 -5.40 -11.03 -11.82
CA VAL A 244 -4.84 -11.19 -10.48
C VAL A 244 -4.99 -12.64 -10.05
N LEU A 245 -3.87 -13.35 -9.99
CA LEU A 245 -3.85 -14.75 -9.62
C LEU A 245 -3.51 -14.93 -8.14
N LYS A 246 -4.32 -15.75 -7.47
CA LYS A 246 -3.95 -16.44 -6.24
C LYS A 246 -3.22 -17.73 -6.63
N VAL A 247 -1.95 -17.82 -6.29
CA VAL A 247 -1.12 -19.00 -6.49
C VAL A 247 -0.94 -19.68 -5.14
N ALA A 248 -1.52 -20.86 -4.98
CA ALA A 248 -1.41 -21.65 -3.75
C ALA A 248 -0.47 -22.82 -3.98
N LYS A 249 0.56 -22.92 -3.16
CA LYS A 249 1.54 -24.02 -3.16
C LYS A 249 1.15 -24.96 -2.03
N THR A 250 0.80 -26.21 -2.35
CA THR A 250 0.31 -27.17 -1.36
C THR A 250 1.22 -28.39 -1.31
N GLN A 251 1.67 -28.74 -0.13
CA GLN A 251 2.40 -30.00 0.12
C GLN A 251 1.38 -31.11 0.32
N GLN A 252 1.53 -32.18 -0.44
CA GLN A 252 0.71 -33.38 -0.34
C GLN A 252 1.26 -34.33 0.76
N PRO A 253 0.45 -35.28 1.22
CA PRO A 253 0.90 -36.27 2.23
C PRO A 253 2.11 -37.10 1.80
N ASP A 254 2.28 -37.32 0.50
CA ASP A 254 3.44 -38.04 -0.08
C ASP A 254 4.69 -37.15 -0.22
N GLY A 255 4.63 -35.89 0.24
CA GLY A 255 5.71 -34.91 0.16
C GLY A 255 5.79 -34.16 -1.17
N SER A 256 5.00 -34.53 -2.17
CA SER A 256 4.94 -33.81 -3.44
C SER A 256 4.33 -32.40 -3.29
N ILE A 257 4.64 -31.50 -4.23
CA ILE A 257 4.12 -30.13 -4.23
C ILE A 257 3.18 -29.95 -5.42
N THR A 258 1.97 -29.48 -5.12
CA THR A 258 1.03 -29.03 -6.14
C THR A 258 0.92 -27.50 -6.13
N VAL A 259 0.63 -26.91 -7.30
CA VAL A 259 0.46 -25.46 -7.46
C VAL A 259 -0.89 -25.20 -8.14
N ALA A 260 -1.83 -24.66 -7.38
CA ALA A 260 -3.11 -24.17 -7.89
C ALA A 260 -3.02 -22.68 -8.24
N ARG A 261 -3.70 -22.28 -9.32
CA ARG A 261 -3.84 -20.88 -9.75
C ARG A 261 -5.31 -20.55 -9.90
N THR A 262 -5.76 -19.50 -9.22
CA THR A 262 -7.16 -19.04 -9.24
C THR A 262 -7.17 -17.56 -9.56
N ASP A 263 -7.90 -17.15 -10.58
CA ASP A 263 -8.15 -15.73 -10.85
C ASP A 263 -9.20 -15.21 -9.87
N ILE A 264 -8.81 -14.25 -9.03
CA ILE A 264 -9.71 -13.70 -8.00
C ILE A 264 -10.74 -12.71 -8.54
N TYR A 265 -10.67 -12.37 -9.83
CA TYR A 265 -11.63 -11.49 -10.52
C TYR A 265 -12.44 -12.21 -11.60
N ASN A 266 -12.37 -13.55 -11.68
CA ASN A 266 -13.14 -14.39 -12.59
C ASN A 266 -13.07 -13.93 -14.07
N GLY A 267 -11.87 -13.63 -14.56
CA GLY A 267 -11.63 -13.15 -15.93
C GLY A 267 -11.61 -11.63 -16.08
N GLY A 268 -11.95 -10.88 -15.03
CA GLY A 268 -11.83 -9.41 -15.04
C GLY A 268 -10.38 -8.97 -15.17
N LYS A 269 -10.10 -8.14 -16.17
CA LYS A 269 -8.76 -7.60 -16.43
C LYS A 269 -8.55 -6.28 -15.67
N LEU A 270 -7.38 -6.12 -15.09
CA LEU A 270 -6.97 -4.90 -14.41
C LEU A 270 -5.69 -4.35 -15.05
N VAL A 271 -5.53 -3.04 -14.92
CA VAL A 271 -4.31 -2.32 -15.33
C VAL A 271 -3.43 -2.14 -14.12
N TRP A 272 -2.19 -2.58 -14.21
CA TRP A 272 -1.19 -2.47 -13.16
C TRP A 272 0.03 -1.67 -13.63
N VAL A 273 0.71 -1.03 -12.70
CA VAL A 273 2.05 -0.49 -12.96
C VAL A 273 2.95 -1.64 -13.42
N PRO A 274 3.66 -1.50 -14.56
CA PRO A 274 4.53 -2.55 -15.05
C PRO A 274 5.62 -2.92 -14.05
N PHE A 275 5.91 -4.20 -13.97
CA PHE A 275 7.07 -4.71 -13.25
C PHE A 275 8.35 -4.19 -13.92
N ALA A 276 9.24 -3.59 -13.15
CA ALA A 276 10.51 -3.09 -13.65
C ALA A 276 11.67 -3.99 -13.19
N LYS A 277 12.74 -4.04 -13.98
CA LYS A 277 13.99 -4.74 -13.66
C LYS A 277 15.15 -3.75 -13.60
N LEU A 278 16.14 -4.05 -12.78
CA LEU A 278 17.41 -3.34 -12.82
C LEU A 278 18.31 -3.95 -13.91
N GLU A 279 18.81 -3.09 -14.80
CA GLU A 279 19.93 -3.41 -15.68
C GLU A 279 21.07 -2.48 -15.32
N GLY A 280 22.02 -2.98 -14.53
CA GLY A 280 23.00 -2.13 -13.83
C GLY A 280 22.29 -1.22 -12.81
N GLU A 281 22.58 0.08 -12.82
CA GLU A 281 21.89 1.07 -11.99
C GLU A 281 20.61 1.66 -12.61
N THR A 282 20.26 1.23 -13.83
CA THR A 282 19.14 1.77 -14.60
C THR A 282 17.89 0.91 -14.44
N VAL A 283 16.78 1.53 -14.06
CA VAL A 283 15.46 0.87 -14.03
C VAL A 283 14.90 0.80 -15.46
N LYS A 284 14.74 -0.41 -16.00
CA LYS A 284 14.12 -0.66 -17.30
C LYS A 284 12.75 -1.32 -17.18
N GLY A 285 11.93 -1.18 -18.21
CA GLY A 285 10.56 -1.73 -18.24
C GLY A 285 9.48 -0.73 -17.84
N ARG A 286 9.83 0.52 -17.61
CA ARG A 286 8.83 1.59 -17.47
C ARG A 286 8.25 1.95 -18.84
N HIS A 287 6.99 1.66 -19.05
CA HIS A 287 6.22 2.44 -20.01
C HIS A 287 5.98 3.81 -19.37
N THR A 288 6.71 4.83 -19.82
CA THR A 288 6.30 6.21 -19.61
C THR A 288 4.94 6.34 -20.27
N ALA A 289 3.88 6.35 -19.48
CA ALA A 289 2.61 6.87 -19.94
C ALA A 289 2.87 8.33 -20.36
N LYS A 290 2.80 8.59 -21.67
CA LYS A 290 2.73 9.94 -22.22
C LYS A 290 1.42 10.59 -21.83
#